data_9e238d6292c1b554302a9fb83201c105
#
_entry.id   9e238d6292c1b554302a9fb83201c105
#
_cell.length_a   1.000
_cell.length_b   1.000
_cell.length_c   1.000
_cell.angle_alpha   90.00
_cell.angle_beta   90.00
_cell.angle_gamma   90.00
#
_symmetry.space_group_name_H-M   'P 1'
#
loop_
_entity.id
_entity.type
_entity.pdbx_description
1 polymer ?
#
loop_
_entity_poly.entity_id
_entity_poly.type
_entity_poly.pdbx_seq_one_letter_code
_entity_poly.pdbx_strand_id
1 'polypeptide(L)'
;MRKWFIGMALSVCLAGAVFGQEAEIKGVINSQIEAFQADDFASAFTYASPSIQGIFGSPENFGRMVTQGFPMVWRPADVEYLGLRDEGGVLAQRLRIVDQSGRAHVLDYFMTETREGWKINGVQLVKDQGLTT
;
A
#
# COMPACT_ATOMS: atom_id res chain seq x y z
N MET A 1 -9.18 40.04 -19.19
CA MET A 1 -8.32 39.98 -18.03
C MET A 1 -8.69 38.86 -17.07
N ARG A 2 -9.95 38.72 -16.76
CA ARG A 2 -10.39 37.73 -15.79
C ARG A 2 -10.24 36.31 -16.24
N LYS A 3 -10.20 36.07 -17.53
CA LYS A 3 -10.09 34.73 -18.13
C LYS A 3 -8.74 34.08 -17.88
N TRP A 4 -7.74 34.86 -17.54
CA TRP A 4 -6.37 34.37 -17.36
C TRP A 4 -6.22 33.52 -16.12
N PHE A 5 -7.00 33.85 -15.09
CA PHE A 5 -6.89 33.16 -13.81
C PHE A 5 -7.44 31.74 -13.87
N ILE A 6 -8.37 31.48 -14.79
CA ILE A 6 -9.01 30.18 -14.92
C ILE A 6 -8.04 29.12 -15.40
N GLY A 7 -7.16 29.49 -16.35
CA GLY A 7 -6.17 28.55 -16.89
C GLY A 7 -5.14 28.12 -15.87
N MET A 8 -4.72 29.03 -15.00
CA MET A 8 -3.73 28.70 -13.98
C MET A 8 -4.29 27.78 -12.91
N ALA A 9 -5.56 27.96 -12.57
CA ALA A 9 -6.19 27.12 -11.57
C ALA A 9 -6.24 25.65 -12.01
N LEU A 10 -6.44 25.40 -13.28
CA LEU A 10 -6.48 24.03 -13.80
C LEU A 10 -5.14 23.29 -13.63
N SER A 11 -4.03 23.99 -13.89
CA SER A 11 -2.71 23.37 -13.76
C SER A 11 -2.40 22.96 -12.34
N VAL A 12 -2.78 23.80 -11.39
CA VAL A 12 -2.54 23.52 -9.97
C VAL A 12 -3.35 22.30 -9.52
N CYS A 13 -4.58 22.16 -10.00
CA CYS A 13 -5.44 21.04 -9.64
C CYS A 13 -4.86 19.70 -10.11
N LEU A 14 -4.27 19.65 -11.30
CA LEU A 14 -3.69 18.41 -11.82
C LEU A 14 -2.50 17.94 -11.00
N ALA A 15 -1.60 18.86 -10.66
CA ALA A 15 -0.44 18.54 -9.84
C ALA A 15 -0.86 18.08 -8.45
N GLY A 16 -1.86 18.73 -7.86
CA GLY A 16 -2.37 18.37 -6.54
C GLY A 16 -3.00 16.98 -6.52
N ALA A 17 -3.68 16.60 -7.61
CA ALA A 17 -4.32 15.29 -7.70
C ALA A 17 -3.30 14.15 -7.69
N VAL A 18 -2.16 14.31 -8.39
CA VAL A 18 -1.11 13.29 -8.44
C VAL A 18 -0.48 13.09 -7.06
N PHE A 19 -0.10 14.19 -6.40
CA PHE A 19 0.50 14.11 -5.07
C PHE A 19 -0.49 13.59 -4.03
N GLY A 20 -1.77 13.97 -4.16
CA GLY A 20 -2.81 13.50 -3.26
C GLY A 20 -3.01 12.00 -3.36
N GLN A 21 -2.97 11.45 -4.58
CA GLN A 21 -3.13 10.04 -4.83
C GLN A 21 -2.02 9.21 -4.17
N GLU A 22 -0.78 9.63 -4.33
CA GLU A 22 0.36 8.95 -3.71
C GLU A 22 0.27 9.01 -2.19
N ALA A 23 -0.08 10.17 -1.65
CA ALA A 23 -0.23 10.35 -0.20
C ALA A 23 -1.33 9.45 0.36
N GLU A 24 -2.45 9.34 -0.35
CA GLU A 24 -3.56 8.49 0.08
C GLU A 24 -3.15 7.01 0.09
N ILE A 25 -2.45 6.58 -0.94
CA ILE A 25 -1.98 5.19 -1.04
C ILE A 25 -1.06 4.86 0.13
N LYS A 26 -0.09 5.72 0.40
CA LYS A 26 0.83 5.52 1.53
C LYS A 26 0.07 5.51 2.85
N GLY A 27 -0.94 6.36 2.98
CA GLY A 27 -1.76 6.41 4.19
C GLY A 27 -2.52 5.12 4.44
N VAL A 28 -3.09 4.53 3.39
CA VAL A 28 -3.81 3.27 3.49
C VAL A 28 -2.86 2.14 3.92
N ILE A 29 -1.71 2.05 3.28
CA ILE A 29 -0.73 1.00 3.59
C ILE A 29 -0.24 1.16 5.03
N ASN A 30 0.10 2.38 5.41
CA ASN A 30 0.60 2.65 6.76
C ASN A 30 -0.45 2.33 7.82
N SER A 31 -1.70 2.67 7.56
CA SER A 31 -2.80 2.38 8.50
C SER A 31 -2.98 0.87 8.67
N GLN A 32 -2.85 0.11 7.58
CA GLN A 32 -2.95 -1.34 7.69
C GLN A 32 -1.79 -1.92 8.49
N ILE A 33 -0.57 -1.45 8.26
CA ILE A 33 0.60 -1.93 8.99
C ILE A 33 0.46 -1.62 10.48
N GLU A 34 -0.03 -0.43 10.82
CA GLU A 34 -0.27 -0.07 12.22
C GLU A 34 -1.31 -0.98 12.85
N ALA A 35 -2.37 -1.31 12.12
CA ALA A 35 -3.39 -2.21 12.62
C ALA A 35 -2.82 -3.60 12.87
N PHE A 36 -1.96 -4.10 11.99
CA PHE A 36 -1.28 -5.37 12.20
C PHE A 36 -0.42 -5.34 13.45
N GLN A 37 0.31 -4.26 13.68
CA GLN A 37 1.17 -4.13 14.86
C GLN A 37 0.36 -4.13 16.15
N ALA A 38 -0.88 -3.68 16.09
CA ALA A 38 -1.79 -3.70 17.23
C ALA A 38 -2.58 -4.99 17.32
N ASP A 39 -2.32 -5.94 16.42
CA ASP A 39 -3.09 -7.19 16.28
C ASP A 39 -4.58 -6.93 16.06
N ASP A 40 -4.89 -5.80 15.45
CA ASP A 40 -6.25 -5.41 15.10
C ASP A 40 -6.53 -5.86 13.67
N PHE A 41 -6.74 -7.16 13.52
CA PHE A 41 -6.93 -7.74 12.19
C PHE A 41 -8.25 -7.31 11.55
N ALA A 42 -9.23 -6.97 12.36
CA ALA A 42 -10.51 -6.47 11.84
C ALA A 42 -10.29 -5.15 11.11
N SER A 43 -9.57 -4.20 11.72
CA SER A 43 -9.26 -2.94 11.05
C SER A 43 -8.35 -3.15 9.84
N ALA A 44 -7.33 -3.99 9.99
CA ALA A 44 -6.40 -4.29 8.89
C ALA A 44 -7.16 -4.83 7.68
N PHE A 45 -8.15 -5.67 7.91
CA PHE A 45 -8.95 -6.27 6.86
C PHE A 45 -9.76 -5.23 6.09
N THR A 46 -10.16 -4.14 6.72
CA THR A 46 -10.92 -3.08 6.04
C THR A 46 -10.11 -2.35 4.99
N TYR A 47 -8.78 -2.37 5.09
CA TYR A 47 -7.92 -1.73 4.10
C TYR A 47 -7.64 -2.62 2.89
N ALA A 48 -8.05 -3.88 2.95
CA ALA A 48 -7.97 -4.80 1.82
C ALA A 48 -9.15 -4.57 0.89
N SER A 49 -8.92 -4.84 -0.40
CA SER A 49 -9.96 -4.66 -1.41
C SER A 49 -11.09 -5.68 -1.22
N PRO A 50 -12.27 -5.42 -1.81
CA PRO A 50 -13.34 -6.42 -1.78
C PRO A 50 -12.92 -7.78 -2.32
N SER A 51 -12.05 -7.82 -3.34
CA SER A 51 -11.55 -9.08 -3.88
C SER A 51 -10.75 -9.85 -2.85
N ILE A 52 -9.84 -9.17 -2.15
CA ILE A 52 -9.03 -9.81 -1.11
C ILE A 52 -9.94 -10.27 0.05
N GLN A 53 -10.87 -9.43 0.45
CA GLN A 53 -11.81 -9.80 1.52
C GLN A 53 -12.61 -11.04 1.15
N GLY A 54 -13.02 -11.16 -0.12
CA GLY A 54 -13.74 -12.32 -0.59
C GLY A 54 -12.90 -13.59 -0.59
N ILE A 55 -11.61 -13.48 -0.90
CA ILE A 55 -10.70 -14.63 -0.93
C ILE A 55 -10.52 -15.21 0.48
N PHE A 56 -10.29 -14.37 1.47
CA PHE A 56 -9.99 -14.85 2.83
C PHE A 56 -11.23 -15.04 3.67
N GLY A 57 -12.28 -14.31 3.40
CA GLY A 57 -13.59 -14.49 4.02
C GLY A 57 -13.74 -13.87 5.41
N SER A 58 -12.67 -13.74 6.16
CA SER A 58 -12.74 -13.19 7.53
C SER A 58 -11.42 -12.54 7.92
N PRO A 59 -11.47 -11.59 8.88
CA PRO A 59 -10.24 -11.01 9.42
C PRO A 59 -9.32 -12.04 10.05
N GLU A 60 -9.87 -13.08 10.67
CA GLU A 60 -9.09 -14.13 11.30
C GLU A 60 -8.26 -14.91 10.29
N ASN A 61 -8.88 -15.30 9.19
CA ASN A 61 -8.16 -15.99 8.11
C ASN A 61 -7.10 -15.08 7.47
N PHE A 62 -7.45 -13.83 7.26
CA PHE A 62 -6.54 -12.83 6.72
C PHE A 62 -5.34 -12.64 7.65
N GLY A 63 -5.59 -12.49 8.94
CA GLY A 63 -4.54 -12.35 9.94
C GLY A 63 -3.60 -13.55 10.01
N ARG A 64 -4.17 -14.75 9.89
CA ARG A 64 -3.37 -15.98 9.90
C ARG A 64 -2.44 -16.01 8.68
N MET A 65 -2.96 -15.62 7.52
CA MET A 65 -2.15 -15.57 6.30
C MET A 65 -1.00 -14.58 6.46
N VAL A 66 -1.28 -13.38 6.99
CA VAL A 66 -0.25 -12.34 7.11
C VAL A 66 0.80 -12.74 8.14
N THR A 67 0.40 -13.24 9.30
CA THR A 67 1.36 -13.60 10.34
C THR A 67 2.26 -14.76 9.91
N GLN A 68 1.77 -15.65 9.07
CA GLN A 68 2.55 -16.80 8.60
C GLN A 68 3.30 -16.51 7.30
N GLY A 69 2.68 -15.78 6.38
CA GLY A 69 3.25 -15.54 5.06
C GLY A 69 4.02 -14.24 4.91
N PHE A 70 3.67 -13.24 5.70
CA PHE A 70 4.28 -11.92 5.61
C PHE A 70 4.63 -11.38 6.99
N PRO A 71 5.43 -12.12 7.77
CA PRO A 71 5.72 -11.69 9.15
C PRO A 71 6.39 -10.32 9.23
N MET A 72 7.12 -9.92 8.19
CA MET A 72 7.74 -8.61 8.14
C MET A 72 6.70 -7.48 8.08
N VAL A 73 5.51 -7.75 7.51
CA VAL A 73 4.43 -6.76 7.44
C VAL A 73 3.73 -6.65 8.79
N TRP A 74 3.62 -7.77 9.48
CA TRP A 74 2.97 -7.84 10.79
C TRP A 74 3.83 -7.19 11.87
N ARG A 75 5.14 -7.42 11.84
CA ARG A 75 6.08 -6.91 12.85
C ARG A 75 7.31 -6.30 12.16
N PRO A 76 7.15 -5.18 11.48
CA PRO A 76 8.31 -4.53 10.85
C PRO A 76 9.19 -3.86 11.90
N ALA A 77 10.49 -3.87 11.68
CA ALA A 77 11.41 -3.04 12.44
C ALA A 77 11.56 -1.67 11.78
N ASP A 78 11.43 -1.62 10.45
CA ASP A 78 11.53 -0.38 9.70
C ASP A 78 10.74 -0.50 8.40
N VAL A 79 10.14 0.60 7.95
CA VAL A 79 9.37 0.66 6.71
C VAL A 79 9.81 1.88 5.92
N GLU A 80 10.17 1.66 4.66
CA GLU A 80 10.59 2.72 3.76
C GLU A 80 9.79 2.62 2.47
N TYR A 81 9.20 3.73 2.04
CA TYR A 81 8.45 3.80 0.77
C TYR A 81 9.44 4.12 -0.35
N LEU A 82 9.51 3.25 -1.36
CA LEU A 82 10.51 3.40 -2.42
C LEU A 82 9.97 4.12 -3.65
N GLY A 83 8.77 3.82 -4.08
CA GLY A 83 8.23 4.49 -5.25
C GLY A 83 6.90 3.92 -5.67
N LEU A 84 6.15 4.72 -6.39
CA LEU A 84 4.85 4.36 -6.95
C LEU A 84 5.02 4.17 -8.45
N ARG A 85 4.57 3.04 -8.97
CA ARG A 85 4.69 2.73 -10.40
C ARG A 85 3.33 2.41 -10.98
N ASP A 86 3.16 2.72 -12.25
CA ASP A 86 1.99 2.33 -13.02
C ASP A 86 2.41 1.15 -13.90
N GLU A 87 1.82 -0.02 -13.63
CA GLU A 87 2.11 -1.23 -14.40
C GLU A 87 0.87 -1.65 -15.17
N GLY A 88 0.73 -1.12 -16.38
CA GLY A 88 -0.39 -1.46 -17.23
C GLY A 88 -1.73 -1.00 -16.69
N GLY A 89 -1.76 0.14 -16.03
CA GLY A 89 -2.97 0.70 -15.46
C GLY A 89 -3.19 0.36 -14.00
N VAL A 90 -2.34 -0.50 -13.44
CA VAL A 90 -2.42 -0.87 -12.02
C VAL A 90 -1.31 -0.15 -11.27
N LEU A 91 -1.66 0.56 -10.22
CA LEU A 91 -0.67 1.26 -9.41
C LEU A 91 -0.06 0.30 -8.39
N ALA A 92 1.26 0.29 -8.32
CA ALA A 92 2.01 -0.54 -7.39
C ALA A 92 2.94 0.35 -6.57
N GLN A 93 2.76 0.33 -5.26
CA GLN A 93 3.62 1.05 -4.32
C GLN A 93 4.67 0.10 -3.79
N ARG A 94 5.93 0.42 -4.03
CA ARG A 94 7.04 -0.43 -3.56
C ARG A 94 7.48 0.04 -2.18
N LEU A 95 7.71 -0.94 -1.31
CA LEU A 95 8.21 -0.71 0.04
C LEU A 95 9.43 -1.58 0.29
N ARG A 96 10.33 -1.07 1.13
CA ARG A 96 11.40 -1.85 1.72
C ARG A 96 11.09 -1.98 3.19
N ILE A 97 10.96 -3.21 3.66
CA ILE A 97 10.61 -3.48 5.05
C ILE A 97 11.72 -4.32 5.67
N VAL A 98 12.25 -3.85 6.80
CA VAL A 98 13.24 -4.59 7.57
C VAL A 98 12.49 -5.33 8.68
N ASP A 99 12.72 -6.63 8.80
CA ASP A 99 12.07 -7.43 9.82
C ASP A 99 12.82 -7.37 11.15
N GLN A 100 12.29 -8.06 12.16
CA GLN A 100 12.85 -8.00 13.50
C GLN A 100 14.24 -8.65 13.59
N SER A 101 14.59 -9.48 12.62
CA SER A 101 15.93 -10.08 12.57
C SER A 101 16.94 -9.22 11.82
N GLY A 102 16.51 -8.07 11.29
CA GLY A 102 17.37 -7.17 10.54
C GLY A 102 17.43 -7.45 9.04
N ARG A 103 16.66 -8.41 8.56
CA ARG A 103 16.63 -8.76 7.15
C ARG A 103 15.71 -7.81 6.39
N ALA A 104 16.17 -7.34 5.23
CA ALA A 104 15.39 -6.45 4.38
C ALA A 104 14.58 -7.26 3.36
N HIS A 105 13.34 -6.80 3.14
CA HIS A 105 12.43 -7.38 2.15
C HIS A 105 11.89 -6.25 1.29
N VAL A 106 11.73 -6.50 -0.01
CA VAL A 106 11.10 -5.54 -0.91
C VAL A 106 9.76 -6.11 -1.34
N LEU A 107 8.73 -5.30 -1.21
CA LEU A 107 7.36 -5.71 -1.52
C LEU A 107 6.72 -4.71 -2.46
N ASP A 108 5.84 -5.22 -3.32
CA ASP A 108 4.97 -4.36 -4.14
C ASP A 108 3.54 -4.50 -3.62
N TYR A 109 2.93 -3.36 -3.31
CA TYR A 109 1.54 -3.28 -2.89
C TYR A 109 0.72 -2.82 -4.09
N PHE A 110 -0.11 -3.71 -4.62
CA PHE A 110 -0.97 -3.38 -5.75
C PHE A 110 -2.24 -2.76 -5.21
N MET A 111 -2.57 -1.59 -5.74
CA MET A 111 -3.64 -0.77 -5.20
C MET A 111 -4.80 -0.68 -6.19
N THR A 112 -6.01 -0.58 -5.65
CA THR A 112 -7.18 -0.35 -6.46
C THR A 112 -8.02 0.76 -5.82
N GLU A 113 -8.62 1.59 -6.65
CA GLU A 113 -9.47 2.66 -6.15
C GLU A 113 -10.92 2.19 -6.10
N THR A 114 -11.57 2.41 -4.96
CA THR A 114 -12.96 2.04 -4.74
C THR A 114 -13.74 3.28 -4.36
N ARG A 115 -15.04 3.15 -4.18
CA ARG A 115 -15.87 4.26 -3.72
C ARG A 115 -15.47 4.75 -2.34
N GLU A 116 -14.83 3.88 -1.56
CA GLU A 116 -14.38 4.22 -0.21
C GLU A 116 -12.92 4.66 -0.18
N GLY A 117 -12.32 4.84 -1.34
CA GLY A 117 -10.93 5.24 -1.46
C GLY A 117 -10.04 4.11 -1.91
N TRP A 118 -8.75 4.28 -1.74
CA TRP A 118 -7.77 3.28 -2.16
C TRP A 118 -7.76 2.10 -1.22
N LYS A 119 -7.65 0.89 -1.81
CA LYS A 119 -7.59 -0.36 -1.06
C LYS A 119 -6.44 -1.20 -1.59
N ILE A 120 -5.92 -2.07 -0.74
CA ILE A 120 -4.83 -2.97 -1.10
C ILE A 120 -5.42 -4.19 -1.78
N ASN A 121 -5.03 -4.41 -3.04
CA ASN A 121 -5.58 -5.49 -3.86
C ASN A 121 -4.63 -6.67 -3.97
N GLY A 122 -3.45 -6.58 -3.43
CA GLY A 122 -2.48 -7.65 -3.41
C GLY A 122 -1.13 -7.16 -2.95
N VAL A 123 -0.33 -8.07 -2.42
CA VAL A 123 1.04 -7.77 -2.01
C VAL A 123 1.92 -8.89 -2.55
N GLN A 124 3.04 -8.53 -3.13
CA GLN A 124 3.96 -9.48 -3.72
C GLN A 124 5.37 -9.19 -3.26
N LEU A 125 6.06 -10.24 -2.82
CA LEU A 125 7.49 -10.12 -2.53
C LEU A 125 8.25 -10.00 -3.83
N VAL A 126 9.12 -9.00 -3.90
CA VAL A 126 9.97 -8.81 -5.06
C VAL A 126 11.19 -9.70 -4.88
N LYS A 127 11.41 -10.56 -5.86
CA LYS A 127 12.56 -11.44 -5.78
C LYS A 127 13.84 -10.65 -5.92
N ASP A 128 14.79 -11.01 -5.10
CA ASP A 128 16.07 -10.32 -5.02
C ASP A 128 17.00 -10.85 -6.11
N GLN A 129 16.79 -10.38 -7.32
CA GLN A 129 17.44 -10.92 -8.51
C GLN A 129 18.92 -10.66 -8.58
N GLY A 130 19.36 -9.59 -8.04
CA GLY A 130 20.76 -9.23 -8.11
C GLY A 130 21.21 -8.42 -6.92
N LEU A 131 20.33 -8.27 -5.97
CA LEU A 131 20.63 -7.43 -4.82
C LEU A 131 21.43 -8.17 -3.77
N THR A 132 21.44 -9.47 -3.86
CA THR A 132 22.20 -10.30 -2.93
C THR A 132 23.71 -10.22 -3.16
N THR A 133 24.08 -9.72 -4.28
CA THR A 133 25.50 -9.62 -4.64
C THR A 133 26.17 -8.35 -4.15
#